data_28aa393fd2f3388067885b1be41528c7
#
_entry.id   28aa393fd2f3388067885b1be41528c7
#
_cell.length_a   1.000
_cell.length_b   1.000
_cell.length_c   1.000
_cell.angle_alpha   90.00
_cell.angle_beta   90.00
_cell.angle_gamma   90.00
#
_symmetry.space_group_name_H-M   'P 1'
#
loop_
_entity.id
_entity.type
_entity.pdbx_description
1 polymer ?
#
loop_
_entity_poly.entity_id
_entity_poly.type
_entity_poly.pdbx_seq_one_letter_code
_entity_poly.pdbx_strand_id
1 'polypeptide(L)'
;NFADLQVAWIWRGDNFGPSIEYTFRATPVFVNGVLYTVVGQRRQVVAIDASTGETLWTFREPETTRYLRSPRADFGKGVAYAEVDGRGVIYITTPAFFLWALDAETGRPLENWGTPVPLNDFSQTGVVDLIPDLVRDWEPWLNWEGGPYDPDYGIPRQLGEVTSSSPPIV
;
A
#
# COMPACT_ATOMS: atom_id res chain seq x y z
N ASN A 1 -2.30 7.09 -35.83
CA ASN A 1 -3.44 7.99 -35.93
C ASN A 1 -4.42 7.68 -34.79
N PHE A 2 -4.92 8.70 -34.09
CA PHE A 2 -5.83 8.52 -32.96
C PHE A 2 -7.14 7.81 -33.37
N ALA A 3 -7.58 8.00 -34.60
CA ALA A 3 -8.78 7.37 -35.14
C ALA A 3 -8.66 5.84 -35.29
N ASP A 4 -7.45 5.30 -35.26
CA ASP A 4 -7.19 3.87 -35.43
C ASP A 4 -7.06 3.13 -34.10
N LEU A 5 -7.15 3.85 -32.96
CA LEU A 5 -7.09 3.26 -31.63
C LEU A 5 -8.35 2.43 -31.35
N GLN A 6 -8.14 1.25 -30.82
CA GLN A 6 -9.21 0.35 -30.37
C GLN A 6 -8.96 -0.05 -28.91
N VAL A 7 -10.05 -0.34 -28.18
CA VAL A 7 -9.94 -0.92 -26.83
C VAL A 7 -9.42 -2.35 -26.97
N ALA A 8 -8.23 -2.62 -26.46
CA ALA A 8 -7.64 -3.96 -26.47
C ALA A 8 -8.29 -4.88 -25.44
N TRP A 9 -8.50 -4.35 -24.22
CA TRP A 9 -9.16 -5.06 -23.13
C TRP A 9 -9.70 -4.06 -22.09
N ILE A 10 -10.56 -4.54 -21.21
CA ILE A 10 -11.10 -3.80 -20.06
C ILE A 10 -10.86 -4.64 -18.82
N TRP A 11 -10.06 -4.11 -17.88
CA TRP A 11 -9.89 -4.71 -16.57
C TRP A 11 -10.88 -4.12 -15.56
N ARG A 12 -11.47 -4.99 -14.72
CA ARG A 12 -12.49 -4.58 -13.76
C ARG A 12 -11.97 -4.72 -12.33
N GLY A 13 -12.10 -3.64 -11.55
CA GLY A 13 -11.69 -3.57 -10.14
C GLY A 13 -12.84 -3.69 -9.13
N ASP A 14 -14.02 -4.13 -9.54
CA ASP A 14 -15.23 -4.17 -8.72
C ASP A 14 -15.27 -5.36 -7.71
N ASN A 15 -14.34 -6.31 -7.85
CA ASN A 15 -14.26 -7.50 -6.99
C ASN A 15 -13.24 -7.38 -5.83
N PHE A 16 -12.67 -6.19 -5.61
CA PHE A 16 -11.57 -5.98 -4.65
C PHE A 16 -12.02 -5.37 -3.32
N GLY A 17 -13.19 -5.72 -2.83
CA GLY A 17 -13.67 -5.28 -1.52
C GLY A 17 -15.18 -5.45 -1.36
N PRO A 18 -15.71 -5.22 -0.15
CA PRO A 18 -17.14 -5.38 0.12
C PRO A 18 -18.01 -4.29 -0.54
N SER A 19 -17.41 -3.19 -0.95
CA SER A 19 -18.06 -2.11 -1.66
C SER A 19 -17.14 -1.55 -2.75
N ILE A 20 -17.75 -0.90 -3.73
CA ILE A 20 -17.03 -0.28 -4.85
C ILE A 20 -16.25 0.94 -4.33
N GLU A 21 -15.02 1.08 -4.77
CA GLU A 21 -14.25 2.28 -4.54
C GLU A 21 -14.75 3.41 -5.46
N TYR A 22 -15.31 4.46 -4.84
CA TYR A 22 -15.83 5.62 -5.58
C TYR A 22 -14.75 6.66 -5.91
N THR A 23 -13.55 6.52 -5.35
CA THR A 23 -12.52 7.55 -5.43
C THR A 23 -11.22 7.00 -6.01
N PHE A 24 -11.33 6.25 -7.10
CA PHE A 24 -10.15 5.73 -7.79
C PHE A 24 -9.27 6.87 -8.30
N ARG A 25 -8.04 6.97 -7.82
CA ARG A 25 -7.06 8.01 -8.16
C ARG A 25 -5.68 7.45 -8.48
N ALA A 26 -5.57 6.15 -8.65
CA ALA A 26 -4.30 5.51 -8.89
C ALA A 26 -3.80 5.79 -10.31
N THR A 27 -2.52 6.08 -10.42
CA THR A 27 -1.81 6.10 -11.69
C THR A 27 -1.04 4.78 -11.81
N PRO A 28 -1.34 3.94 -12.81
CA PRO A 28 -0.59 2.72 -13.03
C PRO A 28 0.87 2.99 -13.39
N VAL A 29 1.76 2.11 -12.96
CA VAL A 29 3.17 2.06 -13.37
C VAL A 29 3.33 0.92 -14.37
N PHE A 30 3.87 1.22 -15.55
CA PHE A 30 4.14 0.21 -16.58
C PHE A 30 5.63 -0.11 -16.63
N VAL A 31 5.98 -1.38 -16.43
CA VAL A 31 7.37 -1.88 -16.54
C VAL A 31 7.36 -3.26 -17.16
N ASN A 32 8.19 -3.45 -18.18
CA ASN A 32 8.46 -4.75 -18.81
C ASN A 32 7.20 -5.56 -19.18
N GLY A 33 6.17 -4.88 -19.72
CA GLY A 33 4.94 -5.52 -20.13
C GLY A 33 3.91 -5.73 -19.01
N VAL A 34 4.20 -5.31 -17.79
CA VAL A 34 3.29 -5.42 -16.64
C VAL A 34 2.83 -4.05 -16.19
N LEU A 35 1.53 -3.91 -15.92
CA LEU A 35 0.92 -2.76 -15.27
C LEU A 35 0.73 -3.04 -13.80
N TYR A 36 1.31 -2.19 -12.95
CA TYR A 36 1.13 -2.23 -11.50
C TYR A 36 0.24 -1.08 -11.07
N THR A 37 -0.78 -1.37 -10.28
CA THR A 37 -1.69 -0.36 -9.76
C THR A 37 -2.24 -0.75 -8.39
N VAL A 38 -2.96 0.16 -7.75
CA VAL A 38 -3.74 -0.15 -6.55
C VAL A 38 -5.23 -0.13 -6.88
N VAL A 39 -5.99 -0.94 -6.16
CA VAL A 39 -7.41 -1.12 -6.36
C VAL A 39 -8.12 -1.43 -5.05
N GLY A 40 -9.41 -1.11 -5.03
CA GLY A 40 -10.29 -1.40 -3.89
C GLY A 40 -10.03 -0.51 -2.67
N GLN A 41 -10.94 -0.56 -1.74
CA GLN A 41 -10.92 0.26 -0.53
C GLN A 41 -9.70 0.01 0.38
N ARG A 42 -9.01 -1.11 0.17
CA ARG A 42 -7.86 -1.51 0.99
C ARG A 42 -6.51 -1.30 0.33
N ARG A 43 -6.48 -0.52 -0.78
CA ARG A 43 -5.25 -0.29 -1.54
C ARG A 43 -4.52 -1.57 -1.87
N GLN A 44 -5.24 -2.57 -2.40
CA GLN A 44 -4.61 -3.80 -2.84
C GLN A 44 -3.73 -3.52 -4.05
N VAL A 45 -2.53 -4.04 -4.08
CA VAL A 45 -1.66 -3.96 -5.26
C VAL A 45 -2.08 -5.05 -6.24
N VAL A 46 -2.12 -4.70 -7.50
CA VAL A 46 -2.43 -5.62 -8.60
C VAL A 46 -1.38 -5.49 -9.68
N ALA A 47 -0.87 -6.61 -10.16
CA ALA A 47 -0.08 -6.71 -11.37
C ALA A 47 -0.94 -7.29 -12.50
N ILE A 48 -0.93 -6.64 -13.64
CA ILE A 48 -1.76 -6.97 -14.81
C ILE A 48 -0.86 -7.11 -16.02
N ASP A 49 -1.00 -8.18 -16.76
CA ASP A 49 -0.36 -8.32 -18.08
C ASP A 49 -0.92 -7.24 -19.00
N ALA A 50 -0.05 -6.34 -19.47
CA ALA A 50 -0.49 -5.20 -20.27
C ALA A 50 -0.97 -5.59 -21.68
N SER A 51 -0.61 -6.76 -22.16
CA SER A 51 -1.03 -7.26 -23.49
C SER A 51 -2.41 -7.91 -23.46
N THR A 52 -2.76 -8.58 -22.37
CA THR A 52 -3.99 -9.38 -22.28
C THR A 52 -5.03 -8.81 -21.31
N GLY A 53 -4.60 -7.99 -20.33
CA GLY A 53 -5.43 -7.56 -19.21
C GLY A 53 -5.62 -8.64 -18.14
N GLU A 54 -4.84 -9.74 -18.18
CA GLU A 54 -4.89 -10.79 -17.17
C GLU A 54 -4.26 -10.33 -15.87
N THR A 55 -4.88 -10.64 -14.73
CA THR A 55 -4.29 -10.41 -13.40
C THR A 55 -3.23 -11.46 -13.11
N LEU A 56 -1.99 -11.03 -12.97
CA LEU A 56 -0.85 -11.91 -12.68
C LEU A 56 -0.77 -12.26 -11.18
N TRP A 57 -0.87 -11.24 -10.33
CA TRP A 57 -0.92 -11.41 -8.88
C TRP A 57 -1.61 -10.23 -8.19
N THR A 58 -1.95 -10.44 -6.95
CA THR A 58 -2.50 -9.41 -6.06
C THR A 58 -1.82 -9.48 -4.70
N PHE A 59 -1.65 -8.31 -4.06
CA PHE A 59 -1.20 -8.21 -2.67
C PHE A 59 -2.17 -7.37 -1.87
N ARG A 60 -2.47 -7.82 -0.66
CA ARG A 60 -3.22 -7.08 0.35
C ARG A 60 -2.52 -7.21 1.68
N GLU A 61 -2.32 -6.09 2.38
CA GLU A 61 -1.78 -6.15 3.73
C GLU A 61 -2.68 -6.97 4.66
N PRO A 62 -2.11 -7.68 5.65
CA PRO A 62 -2.88 -8.39 6.65
C PRO A 62 -3.84 -7.48 7.41
N GLU A 63 -4.99 -8.01 7.76
CA GLU A 63 -5.99 -7.31 8.55
C GLU A 63 -5.56 -7.24 10.01
N THR A 64 -5.11 -6.07 10.44
CA THR A 64 -4.77 -5.80 11.84
C THR A 64 -5.79 -4.84 12.45
N THR A 65 -5.85 -4.75 13.77
CA THR A 65 -6.68 -3.73 14.46
C THR A 65 -6.29 -2.32 14.00
N ARG A 66 -5.02 -2.09 13.78
CA ARG A 66 -4.48 -0.84 13.25
C ARG A 66 -5.03 -0.51 11.86
N TYR A 67 -5.09 -1.50 10.97
CA TYR A 67 -5.71 -1.34 9.66
C TYR A 67 -7.20 -0.95 9.80
N LEU A 68 -7.94 -1.69 10.63
CA LEU A 68 -9.38 -1.48 10.84
C LEU A 68 -9.71 -0.09 11.44
N ARG A 69 -8.78 0.51 12.15
CA ARG A 69 -8.92 1.83 12.78
C ARG A 69 -8.28 2.96 11.98
N SER A 70 -7.70 2.65 10.84
CA SER A 70 -7.11 3.68 9.98
C SER A 70 -8.18 4.67 9.50
N PRO A 71 -7.95 5.99 9.64
CA PRO A 71 -8.92 7.01 9.27
C PRO A 71 -9.15 7.11 7.75
N ARG A 72 -8.22 6.60 6.96
CA ARG A 72 -8.30 6.61 5.49
C ARG A 72 -7.84 5.30 4.89
N ALA A 73 -8.64 4.26 5.10
CA ALA A 73 -8.42 2.97 4.45
C ALA A 73 -8.61 3.05 2.93
N ASP A 74 -9.51 3.94 2.49
CA ASP A 74 -9.86 4.11 1.09
C ASP A 74 -8.75 4.77 0.27
N PHE A 75 -8.86 4.65 -1.01
CA PHE A 75 -8.07 5.24 -2.09
C PHE A 75 -6.55 5.35 -1.89
N GLY A 76 -5.82 4.60 -2.68
CA GLY A 76 -4.39 4.81 -2.94
C GLY A 76 -4.18 5.57 -4.25
N LYS A 77 -3.03 6.25 -4.36
CA LYS A 77 -2.67 6.98 -5.59
C LYS A 77 -1.77 6.18 -6.52
N GLY A 78 -1.31 5.03 -6.10
CA GLY A 78 -0.48 4.13 -6.89
C GLY A 78 0.65 3.49 -6.09
N VAL A 79 1.57 2.92 -6.82
CA VAL A 79 2.77 2.24 -6.32
C VAL A 79 4.01 2.92 -6.91
N ALA A 80 5.19 2.65 -6.34
CA ALA A 80 6.46 2.96 -6.96
C ALA A 80 7.17 1.67 -7.38
N TYR A 81 8.01 1.75 -8.41
CA TYR A 81 8.86 0.66 -8.88
C TYR A 81 10.32 1.08 -8.83
N ALA A 82 11.18 0.20 -8.39
CA ALA A 82 12.62 0.32 -8.56
C ALA A 82 13.22 -1.04 -8.92
N GLU A 83 14.39 -0.98 -9.53
CA GLU A 83 15.25 -2.14 -9.70
C GLU A 83 16.34 -2.11 -8.64
N VAL A 84 16.41 -3.14 -7.81
CA VAL A 84 17.38 -3.27 -6.72
C VAL A 84 18.14 -4.58 -6.92
N ASP A 85 19.44 -4.49 -7.12
CA ASP A 85 20.31 -5.64 -7.36
C ASP A 85 19.82 -6.57 -8.50
N GLY A 86 19.30 -5.96 -9.58
CA GLY A 86 18.78 -6.67 -10.74
C GLY A 86 17.41 -7.32 -10.54
N ARG A 87 16.71 -6.99 -9.44
CA ARG A 87 15.37 -7.46 -9.11
C ARG A 87 14.38 -6.31 -9.09
N GLY A 88 13.25 -6.47 -9.76
CA GLY A 88 12.17 -5.50 -9.71
C GLY A 88 11.46 -5.52 -8.36
N VAL A 89 11.25 -4.34 -7.78
CA VAL A 89 10.60 -4.16 -6.48
C VAL A 89 9.47 -3.16 -6.60
N ILE A 90 8.31 -3.52 -6.07
CA ILE A 90 7.14 -2.65 -5.93
C ILE A 90 7.05 -2.14 -4.49
N TYR A 91 6.96 -0.83 -4.32
CA TYR A 91 6.76 -0.19 -3.03
C TYR A 91 5.35 0.38 -2.92
N ILE A 92 4.72 0.18 -1.76
CA ILE A 92 3.38 0.70 -1.45
C ILE A 92 3.29 1.15 0.00
N THR A 93 2.72 2.33 0.23
CA THR A 93 2.25 2.76 1.55
C THR A 93 0.81 2.33 1.75
N THR A 94 0.53 1.67 2.85
CA THR A 94 -0.78 1.07 3.12
C THR A 94 -1.57 1.82 4.19
N PRO A 95 -2.88 1.56 4.31
CA PRO A 95 -3.73 2.22 5.30
C PRO A 95 -3.25 2.09 6.75
N ALA A 96 -2.62 0.98 7.11
CA ALA A 96 -2.06 0.77 8.44
C ALA A 96 -0.71 1.49 8.67
N PHE A 97 -0.31 2.40 7.79
CA PHE A 97 0.97 3.13 7.85
C PHE A 97 2.20 2.23 7.75
N PHE A 98 2.10 1.22 6.94
CA PHE A 98 3.24 0.41 6.57
C PHE A 98 3.76 0.80 5.19
N LEU A 99 5.08 0.74 5.02
CA LEU A 99 5.72 0.72 3.71
C LEU A 99 6.10 -0.73 3.42
N TRP A 100 5.50 -1.30 2.40
CA TRP A 100 5.81 -2.64 1.92
C TRP A 100 6.76 -2.58 0.73
N ALA A 101 7.68 -3.53 0.66
CA ALA A 101 8.47 -3.85 -0.51
C ALA A 101 8.09 -5.24 -1.00
N LEU A 102 7.58 -5.31 -2.21
CA LEU A 102 7.09 -6.53 -2.83
C LEU A 102 7.97 -6.90 -4.03
N ASP A 103 8.23 -8.16 -4.18
CA ASP A 103 8.81 -8.68 -5.41
C ASP A 103 7.88 -8.43 -6.60
N ALA A 104 8.38 -7.80 -7.65
CA ALA A 104 7.56 -7.37 -8.78
C ALA A 104 7.00 -8.55 -9.60
N GLU A 105 7.66 -9.70 -9.60
CA GLU A 105 7.20 -10.88 -10.34
C GLU A 105 6.10 -11.64 -9.60
N THR A 106 6.18 -11.68 -8.26
CA THR A 106 5.34 -12.58 -7.45
C THR A 106 4.36 -11.88 -6.53
N GLY A 107 4.54 -10.56 -6.27
CA GLY A 107 3.77 -9.80 -5.30
C GLY A 107 4.04 -10.19 -3.84
N ARG A 108 5.02 -11.03 -3.57
CA ARG A 108 5.37 -11.44 -2.20
C ARG A 108 6.23 -10.38 -1.52
N PRO A 109 6.02 -10.13 -0.21
CA PRO A 109 6.94 -9.30 0.56
C PRO A 109 8.37 -9.79 0.45
N LEU A 110 9.33 -8.87 0.28
CA LEU A 110 10.74 -9.20 0.19
C LEU A 110 11.26 -9.70 1.52
N GLU A 111 11.77 -10.93 1.54
CA GLU A 111 12.52 -11.44 2.67
C GLU A 111 13.77 -10.58 2.90
N ASN A 112 14.16 -10.36 4.14
CA ASN A 112 15.34 -9.57 4.54
C ASN A 112 15.26 -8.07 4.22
N TRP A 113 14.11 -7.53 3.85
CA TRP A 113 13.87 -6.10 3.73
C TRP A 113 12.97 -5.61 4.88
N GLY A 114 13.26 -4.42 5.41
CA GLY A 114 12.53 -3.87 6.54
C GLY A 114 12.87 -4.56 7.87
N THR A 115 11.95 -4.46 8.81
CA THR A 115 12.05 -5.07 10.14
C THR A 115 10.77 -5.80 10.51
N PRO A 116 10.84 -6.90 11.30
CA PRO A 116 9.63 -7.54 11.82
C PRO A 116 8.76 -6.54 12.60
N VAL A 117 7.45 -6.55 12.33
CA VAL A 117 6.48 -5.68 13.00
C VAL A 117 5.67 -6.50 13.98
N PRO A 118 5.94 -6.43 15.29
CA PRO A 118 5.18 -7.16 16.31
C PRO A 118 3.89 -6.41 16.68
N LEU A 119 2.86 -6.56 15.88
CA LEU A 119 1.57 -5.92 16.10
C LEU A 119 0.44 -6.96 15.95
N ASN A 120 -0.34 -7.22 17.00
CA ASN A 120 -1.42 -8.22 17.02
C ASN A 120 -0.96 -9.59 16.48
N ASP A 121 0.17 -10.10 16.98
CA ASP A 121 0.83 -11.33 16.50
C ASP A 121 1.31 -11.25 15.03
N PHE A 122 1.24 -10.06 14.44
CA PHE A 122 1.73 -9.77 13.11
C PHE A 122 3.25 -9.54 13.15
N SER A 123 4.00 -10.49 12.68
CA SER A 123 5.45 -10.39 12.55
C SER A 123 5.86 -10.82 11.15
N GLN A 124 6.18 -9.86 10.30
CA GLN A 124 6.62 -10.11 8.93
C GLN A 124 7.81 -9.24 8.56
N THR A 125 8.60 -9.70 7.60
CA THR A 125 9.60 -8.93 6.87
C THR A 125 9.00 -8.42 5.55
N GLY A 126 9.74 -7.61 4.81
CA GLY A 126 9.24 -6.95 3.62
C GLY A 126 8.41 -5.70 3.93
N VAL A 127 8.51 -5.20 5.16
CA VAL A 127 7.70 -4.11 5.68
C VAL A 127 8.48 -3.21 6.62
N VAL A 128 8.16 -1.92 6.60
CA VAL A 128 8.63 -0.92 7.58
C VAL A 128 7.42 -0.27 8.22
N ASP A 129 7.40 -0.18 9.53
CA ASP A 129 6.42 0.61 10.27
C ASP A 129 6.79 2.09 10.22
N LEU A 130 5.92 2.91 9.62
CA LEU A 130 6.15 4.34 9.47
C LEU A 130 5.73 5.16 10.71
N ILE A 131 4.95 4.61 11.63
CA ILE A 131 4.42 5.37 12.76
C ILE A 131 5.49 5.86 13.72
N PRO A 132 6.49 5.07 14.12
CA PRO A 132 7.53 5.54 15.01
C PRO A 132 8.21 6.83 14.53
N ASP A 133 8.45 6.91 13.22
CA ASP A 133 9.05 8.10 12.62
C ASP A 133 8.07 9.26 12.50
N LEU A 134 6.81 8.99 12.20
CA LEU A 134 5.77 10.01 12.08
C LEU A 134 5.47 10.71 13.41
N VAL A 135 5.58 10.01 14.54
CA VAL A 135 5.27 10.55 15.87
C VAL A 135 6.49 10.98 16.66
N ARG A 136 7.68 10.73 16.18
CA ARG A 136 8.94 10.99 16.89
C ARG A 136 9.05 12.40 17.48
N ASP A 137 8.59 13.39 16.75
CA ASP A 137 8.71 14.80 17.11
C ASP A 137 7.44 15.36 17.81
N TRP A 138 6.47 14.50 18.09
CA TRP A 138 5.19 14.91 18.69
C TRP A 138 5.21 14.90 20.23
N GLU A 139 6.13 14.18 20.83
CA GLU A 139 6.23 14.05 22.29
C GLU A 139 6.23 15.37 23.07
N PRO A 140 6.93 16.45 22.62
CA PRO A 140 6.92 17.72 23.33
C PRO A 140 5.53 18.38 23.42
N TRP A 141 4.64 18.03 22.47
CA TRP A 141 3.32 18.64 22.33
C TRP A 141 2.21 17.83 22.98
N LEU A 142 2.47 16.57 23.29
CA LEU A 142 1.47 15.62 23.71
C LEU A 142 1.74 15.17 25.13
N ASN A 143 1.52 16.06 26.10
CA ASN A 143 1.49 15.73 27.54
C ASN A 143 0.29 14.82 27.85
N TRP A 144 0.25 13.64 27.21
CA TRP A 144 -0.81 12.70 27.46
C TRP A 144 -0.35 11.59 28.38
N GLU A 145 -1.18 11.31 29.36
CA GLU A 145 -1.04 10.11 30.15
C GLU A 145 -1.10 8.90 29.20
N GLY A 146 0.01 8.16 29.07
CA GLY A 146 0.16 7.05 28.13
C GLY A 146 0.76 7.39 26.77
N GLY A 147 1.21 8.63 26.54
CA GLY A 147 1.92 9.02 25.31
C GLY A 147 1.06 9.26 24.07
N PRO A 148 1.67 9.60 22.94
CA PRO A 148 0.97 9.97 21.70
C PRO A 148 0.40 8.77 20.92
N TYR A 149 0.74 7.58 21.36
CA TYR A 149 0.46 6.33 20.67
C TYR A 149 -0.57 5.52 21.44
N ASP A 150 -1.59 5.01 20.75
CA ASP A 150 -2.54 4.09 21.35
C ASP A 150 -1.97 2.67 21.33
N PRO A 151 -1.62 2.07 22.49
CA PRO A 151 -1.01 0.75 22.51
C PRO A 151 -1.97 -0.36 22.08
N ASP A 152 -3.28 -0.16 22.22
CA ASP A 152 -4.27 -1.17 21.89
C ASP A 152 -4.53 -1.23 20.38
N TYR A 153 -4.46 -0.07 19.72
CA TYR A 153 -4.74 0.03 18.29
C TYR A 153 -3.50 0.20 17.42
N GLY A 154 -2.36 0.50 18.05
CA GLY A 154 -1.12 0.72 17.32
C GLY A 154 -1.18 1.91 16.37
N ILE A 155 -1.97 2.94 16.70
CA ILE A 155 -2.11 4.18 15.91
C ILE A 155 -1.90 5.40 16.81
N PRO A 156 -1.45 6.54 16.27
CA PRO A 156 -1.44 7.79 17.02
C PRO A 156 -2.85 8.15 17.46
N ARG A 157 -3.00 8.63 18.70
CA ARG A 157 -4.31 9.04 19.27
C ARG A 157 -4.91 10.24 18.56
N GLN A 158 -4.08 11.04 17.91
CA GLN A 158 -4.51 12.16 17.06
C GLN A 158 -3.86 12.05 15.69
N LEU A 159 -4.41 11.28 14.82
CA LEU A 159 -3.98 11.24 13.43
C LEU A 159 -4.46 12.47 12.65
N GLY A 160 -5.59 13.04 13.04
CA GLY A 160 -6.22 14.09 12.25
C GLY A 160 -6.39 13.63 10.81
N GLU A 161 -6.03 14.51 9.88
CA GLU A 161 -6.02 14.23 8.45
C GLU A 161 -4.68 13.65 7.93
N VAL A 162 -3.73 13.34 8.83
CA VAL A 162 -2.42 12.80 8.43
C VAL A 162 -2.59 11.38 7.96
N THR A 163 -2.50 11.18 6.67
CA THR A 163 -2.57 9.87 6.03
C THR A 163 -1.63 9.83 4.84
N SER A 164 -1.04 8.69 4.59
CA SER A 164 -0.28 8.48 3.37
C SER A 164 -1.14 7.80 2.32
N SER A 165 -1.45 8.49 1.23
CA SER A 165 -2.12 7.92 0.07
C SER A 165 -1.29 8.02 -1.21
N SER A 166 -0.21 8.80 -1.19
CA SER A 166 0.71 8.94 -2.33
C SER A 166 1.63 7.73 -2.42
N PRO A 167 2.05 7.34 -3.65
CA PRO A 167 3.10 6.35 -3.79
C PRO A 167 4.39 6.89 -3.18
N PRO A 168 5.26 6.02 -2.66
CA PRO A 168 6.60 6.42 -2.26
C PRO A 168 7.40 6.91 -3.47
N ILE A 169 8.44 7.69 -3.21
CA ILE A 169 9.43 8.11 -4.21
C ILE A 169 10.67 7.23 -4.01
N VAL A 170 11.14 6.63 -5.07
CA VAL A 170 12.35 5.81 -5.11
C VAL A 170 13.35 6.37 -6.10
#